data_397c21b3255650533684fbc370328d09
#
_entry.id   397c21b3255650533684fbc370328d09
#
_cell.length_a   1.000
_cell.length_b   1.000
_cell.length_c   1.000
_cell.angle_alpha   90.00
_cell.angle_beta   90.00
_cell.angle_gamma   90.00
#
_symmetry.space_group_name_H-M   'P 1'
#
loop_
_entity.id
_entity.type
_entity.pdbx_description
1 polymer ?
#
loop_
_entity_poly.entity_id
_entity_poly.type
_entity_poly.pdbx_seq_one_letter_code
_entity_poly.pdbx_strand_id
1 'polypeptide(L)'
;MTFAQFVVDGKTRVEAYRLAGYKGEGNTAYSNASRMLRNARVSRYVHHLRNERQKRYSAELDDVITQLVAIINADPNEIAQYRRVNCRYCWGENHKYQWRDLEEQIRAEKKAESENKPLPELSGGIGFVDNADPNPDCPRCNGEGKGEAFFADTRDLEGDARYLLQGVKLGKFGIEINTADKDAARRELARLLVARGPGTGKEKGNGKGSEPTVIIKLVNSPDGD
;
A
#
# COMPACT_ATOMS: atom_id res chain seq x y z
N MET A 1 13.43 -18.26 32.36
CA MET A 1 12.44 -17.18 32.56
C MET A 1 12.19 -16.94 34.04
N THR A 2 11.96 -15.71 34.44
CA THR A 2 11.70 -15.34 35.86
C THR A 2 10.21 -15.37 36.18
N PHE A 3 9.85 -15.45 37.46
CA PHE A 3 8.47 -15.35 37.93
C PHE A 3 7.74 -14.11 37.35
N ALA A 4 8.41 -12.96 37.32
CA ALA A 4 7.85 -11.74 36.77
C ALA A 4 7.53 -11.83 35.26
N GLN A 5 8.37 -12.50 34.48
CA GLN A 5 8.13 -12.73 33.05
C GLN A 5 6.89 -13.60 32.83
N PHE A 6 6.75 -14.72 33.54
CA PHE A 6 5.55 -15.57 33.43
C PHE A 6 4.26 -14.84 33.82
N VAL A 7 4.31 -13.94 34.82
CA VAL A 7 3.17 -13.10 35.21
C VAL A 7 2.80 -12.13 34.09
N VAL A 8 3.78 -11.54 33.42
CA VAL A 8 3.54 -10.62 32.30
C VAL A 8 3.03 -11.37 31.08
N ASP A 9 3.42 -12.63 30.89
CA ASP A 9 2.93 -13.52 29.82
C ASP A 9 1.51 -14.07 30.08
N GLY A 10 0.84 -13.59 31.12
CA GLY A 10 -0.56 -13.91 31.41
C GLY A 10 -0.77 -15.20 32.20
N LYS A 11 0.29 -15.82 32.71
CA LYS A 11 0.17 -17.00 33.57
C LYS A 11 -0.44 -16.63 34.92
N THR A 12 -1.23 -17.54 35.50
CA THR A 12 -1.74 -17.37 36.85
C THR A 12 -0.59 -17.26 37.86
N ARG A 13 -0.81 -16.64 39.01
CA ARG A 13 0.22 -16.46 40.02
C ARG A 13 0.86 -17.79 40.46
N VAL A 14 0.04 -18.81 40.64
CA VAL A 14 0.50 -20.16 41.04
C VAL A 14 1.26 -20.85 39.92
N GLU A 15 0.78 -20.74 38.70
CA GLU A 15 1.45 -21.30 37.51
C GLU A 15 2.79 -20.61 37.29
N ALA A 16 2.85 -19.29 37.33
CA ALA A 16 4.08 -18.50 37.21
C ALA A 16 5.10 -18.88 38.32
N TYR A 17 4.63 -19.12 39.53
CA TYR A 17 5.45 -19.55 40.66
C TYR A 17 6.10 -20.91 40.41
N ARG A 18 5.32 -21.90 39.92
CA ARG A 18 5.82 -23.24 39.57
C ARG A 18 6.76 -23.21 38.38
N LEU A 19 6.40 -22.52 37.30
CA LEU A 19 7.23 -22.41 36.10
C LEU A 19 8.57 -21.69 36.37
N ALA A 20 8.62 -20.81 37.36
CA ALA A 20 9.84 -20.16 37.81
C ALA A 20 10.72 -21.07 38.71
N GLY A 21 10.32 -22.33 38.93
CA GLY A 21 11.10 -23.32 39.68
C GLY A 21 10.91 -23.29 41.20
N TYR A 22 9.97 -22.52 41.70
CA TYR A 22 9.69 -22.50 43.14
C TYR A 22 8.86 -23.71 43.60
N LYS A 23 9.22 -24.25 44.73
CA LYS A 23 8.51 -25.41 45.34
C LYS A 23 7.37 -24.92 46.20
N GLY A 24 6.21 -25.56 46.12
CA GLY A 24 5.02 -25.28 46.92
C GLY A 24 3.78 -25.74 46.18
N GLU A 25 2.81 -26.25 46.93
CA GLU A 25 1.54 -26.77 46.41
C GLU A 25 0.35 -26.07 47.07
N GLY A 26 -0.80 -26.09 46.39
CA GLY A 26 -2.08 -25.59 46.90
C GLY A 26 -1.99 -24.16 47.44
N ASN A 27 -2.49 -23.99 48.68
CA ASN A 27 -2.56 -22.67 49.36
C ASN A 27 -1.19 -22.07 49.67
N THR A 28 -0.15 -22.89 49.85
CA THR A 28 1.21 -22.43 50.13
C THR A 28 1.82 -21.74 48.88
N ALA A 29 1.64 -22.35 47.70
CA ALA A 29 2.08 -21.74 46.45
C ALA A 29 1.36 -20.41 46.18
N TYR A 30 0.04 -20.35 46.39
CA TYR A 30 -0.75 -19.14 46.23
C TYR A 30 -0.30 -18.01 47.17
N SER A 31 -0.11 -18.32 48.44
CA SER A 31 0.32 -17.34 49.46
C SER A 31 1.72 -16.79 49.17
N ASN A 32 2.67 -17.67 48.78
CA ASN A 32 4.02 -17.30 48.44
C ASN A 32 4.07 -16.44 47.15
N ALA A 33 3.36 -16.84 46.08
CA ALA A 33 3.28 -16.09 44.82
C ALA A 33 2.67 -14.69 45.05
N SER A 34 1.62 -14.60 45.90
CA SER A 34 0.97 -13.34 46.28
C SER A 34 1.94 -12.44 47.06
N ARG A 35 2.71 -12.99 47.99
CA ARG A 35 3.75 -12.27 48.75
C ARG A 35 4.87 -11.79 47.82
N MET A 36 5.30 -12.60 46.85
CA MET A 36 6.30 -12.18 45.84
C MET A 36 5.81 -10.99 45.01
N LEU A 37 4.57 -10.99 44.56
CA LEU A 37 4.01 -9.84 43.79
C LEU A 37 3.88 -8.57 44.63
N ARG A 38 3.70 -8.67 45.95
CA ARG A 38 3.68 -7.51 46.89
C ARG A 38 5.08 -6.98 47.19
N ASN A 39 6.13 -7.74 46.89
CA ASN A 39 7.50 -7.25 47.06
C ASN A 39 7.77 -6.10 46.09
N ALA A 40 8.20 -4.95 46.64
CA ALA A 40 8.38 -3.72 45.87
C ALA A 40 9.35 -3.85 44.69
N ARG A 41 10.36 -4.71 44.79
CA ARG A 41 11.33 -4.96 43.71
C ARG A 41 10.67 -5.78 42.59
N VAL A 42 9.92 -6.83 42.93
CA VAL A 42 9.24 -7.67 41.96
C VAL A 42 8.11 -6.89 41.28
N SER A 43 7.33 -6.13 42.04
CA SER A 43 6.26 -5.29 41.51
C SER A 43 6.80 -4.25 40.50
N ARG A 44 7.88 -3.53 40.85
CA ARG A 44 8.52 -2.58 39.94
C ARG A 44 9.02 -3.25 38.66
N TYR A 45 9.59 -4.44 38.76
CA TYR A 45 10.09 -5.18 37.60
C TYR A 45 8.94 -5.69 36.70
N VAL A 46 7.81 -6.16 37.28
CA VAL A 46 6.59 -6.51 36.53
C VAL A 46 6.05 -5.28 35.80
N HIS A 47 5.99 -4.11 36.44
CA HIS A 47 5.56 -2.88 35.80
C HIS A 47 6.50 -2.46 34.67
N HIS A 48 7.82 -2.58 34.86
CA HIS A 48 8.79 -2.31 33.81
C HIS A 48 8.57 -3.22 32.59
N LEU A 49 8.47 -4.53 32.78
CA LEU A 49 8.22 -5.49 31.70
C LEU A 49 6.90 -5.24 30.96
N ARG A 50 5.85 -4.88 31.70
CA ARG A 50 4.54 -4.50 31.09
C ARG A 50 4.67 -3.25 30.24
N ASN A 51 5.39 -2.24 30.70
CA ASN A 51 5.62 -1.01 29.94
C ASN A 51 6.45 -1.28 28.67
N GLU A 52 7.48 -2.11 28.75
CA GLU A 52 8.28 -2.49 27.59
C GLU A 52 7.45 -3.30 26.55
N ARG A 53 6.60 -4.19 27.02
CA ARG A 53 5.65 -4.91 26.16
C ARG A 53 4.64 -3.96 25.50
N GLN A 54 4.10 -3.02 26.26
CA GLN A 54 3.17 -2.01 25.75
C GLN A 54 3.82 -1.13 24.68
N LYS A 55 5.08 -0.70 24.88
CA LYS A 55 5.82 0.08 23.88
C LYS A 55 6.00 -0.69 22.57
N ARG A 56 6.37 -1.98 22.64
CA ARG A 56 6.52 -2.82 21.45
C ARG A 56 5.21 -2.94 20.67
N TYR A 57 4.11 -3.28 21.35
CA TYR A 57 2.81 -3.37 20.68
C TYR A 57 2.32 -2.03 20.11
N SER A 58 2.65 -0.91 20.76
CA SER A 58 2.33 0.40 20.19
C SER A 58 3.12 0.67 18.90
N ALA A 59 4.39 0.33 18.84
CA ALA A 59 5.21 0.50 17.63
C ALA A 59 4.70 -0.40 16.50
N GLU A 60 4.45 -1.68 16.77
CA GLU A 60 3.87 -2.62 15.79
C GLU A 60 2.51 -2.15 15.25
N LEU A 61 1.66 -1.60 16.11
CA LEU A 61 0.36 -1.06 15.72
C LEU A 61 0.51 0.21 14.87
N ASP A 62 1.45 1.08 15.20
CA ASP A 62 1.73 2.30 14.45
C ASP A 62 2.25 1.96 13.04
N ASP A 63 3.05 0.90 12.89
CA ASP A 63 3.48 0.38 11.59
C ASP A 63 2.30 -0.13 10.75
N VAL A 64 1.38 -0.88 11.34
CA VAL A 64 0.16 -1.34 10.66
C VAL A 64 -0.70 -0.17 10.23
N ILE A 65 -0.91 0.83 11.09
CA ILE A 65 -1.66 2.04 10.75
C ILE A 65 -1.01 2.78 9.58
N THR A 66 0.31 2.92 9.59
CA THR A 66 1.07 3.56 8.50
C THR A 66 0.87 2.83 7.17
N GLN A 67 0.91 1.50 7.16
CA GLN A 67 0.66 0.72 5.96
C GLN A 67 -0.77 0.85 5.45
N LEU A 68 -1.77 0.85 6.34
CA LEU A 68 -3.16 1.05 5.96
C LEU A 68 -3.39 2.45 5.35
N VAL A 69 -2.78 3.48 5.94
CA VAL A 69 -2.85 4.86 5.42
C VAL A 69 -2.19 4.93 4.03
N ALA A 70 -1.03 4.29 3.84
CA ALA A 70 -0.35 4.22 2.55
C ALA A 70 -1.25 3.54 1.48
N ILE A 71 -1.88 2.40 1.79
CA ILE A 71 -2.83 1.73 0.87
C ILE A 71 -3.98 2.66 0.49
N ILE A 72 -4.55 3.39 1.45
CA ILE A 72 -5.69 4.29 1.22
C ILE A 72 -5.30 5.45 0.30
N ASN A 73 -4.12 6.02 0.50
CA ASN A 73 -3.65 7.21 -0.21
C ASN A 73 -3.01 6.89 -1.57
N ALA A 74 -2.50 5.67 -1.77
CA ALA A 74 -1.81 5.28 -3.00
C ALA A 74 -2.62 5.61 -4.25
N ASP A 75 -1.98 6.15 -5.28
CA ASP A 75 -2.61 6.35 -6.59
C ASP A 75 -2.48 5.08 -7.44
N PRO A 76 -3.58 4.43 -7.85
CA PRO A 76 -3.54 3.28 -8.75
C PRO A 76 -2.84 3.58 -10.09
N ASN A 77 -2.83 4.85 -10.52
CA ASN A 77 -2.15 5.25 -11.75
C ASN A 77 -0.62 5.13 -11.69
N GLU A 78 -0.04 5.02 -10.49
CA GLU A 78 1.38 4.71 -10.36
C GLU A 78 1.71 3.26 -10.76
N ILE A 79 0.71 2.37 -10.73
CA ILE A 79 0.86 0.96 -11.07
C ILE A 79 0.41 0.66 -12.49
N ALA A 80 -0.79 1.14 -12.86
CA ALA A 80 -1.39 0.88 -14.15
C ALA A 80 -2.17 2.09 -14.65
N GLN A 81 -2.02 2.40 -15.92
CA GLN A 81 -2.66 3.54 -16.56
C GLN A 81 -3.29 3.14 -17.88
N TYR A 82 -4.37 3.80 -18.25
CA TYR A 82 -4.86 3.80 -19.62
C TYR A 82 -4.42 5.10 -20.28
N ARG A 83 -3.42 5.01 -21.15
CA ARG A 83 -2.80 6.16 -21.80
C ARG A 83 -3.35 6.37 -23.21
N ARG A 84 -3.40 7.62 -23.64
CA ARG A 84 -3.56 7.98 -25.04
C ARG A 84 -2.16 8.21 -25.62
N VAL A 85 -1.78 7.39 -26.57
CA VAL A 85 -0.48 7.46 -27.26
C VAL A 85 -0.70 7.75 -28.74
N ASN A 86 0.34 8.17 -29.43
CA ASN A 86 0.29 8.52 -30.85
C ASN A 86 -0.15 7.33 -31.72
N CYS A 87 -0.89 7.61 -32.76
CA CYS A 87 -1.12 6.65 -33.84
C CYS A 87 0.04 6.69 -34.84
N ARG A 88 0.13 5.67 -35.72
CA ARG A 88 1.17 5.56 -36.74
C ARG A 88 1.24 6.73 -37.75
N TYR A 89 0.25 7.62 -37.73
CA TYR A 89 0.13 8.76 -38.63
C TYR A 89 0.34 10.11 -37.92
N CYS A 90 0.49 10.11 -36.60
CA CYS A 90 0.62 11.37 -35.83
C CYS A 90 1.87 12.17 -36.23
N TRP A 91 2.99 11.51 -36.32
CA TRP A 91 4.31 12.13 -36.50
C TRP A 91 5.02 11.70 -37.78
N GLY A 92 4.34 10.89 -38.60
CA GLY A 92 4.85 10.56 -39.95
C GLY A 92 4.83 11.76 -40.86
N GLU A 93 5.73 11.79 -41.84
CA GLU A 93 5.84 12.87 -42.84
C GLU A 93 4.50 13.03 -43.58
N ASN A 94 3.97 14.23 -43.63
CA ASN A 94 2.65 14.59 -44.15
C ASN A 94 1.50 13.72 -43.60
N HIS A 95 1.60 13.34 -42.32
CA HIS A 95 0.65 12.44 -41.65
C HIS A 95 0.43 11.09 -42.37
N LYS A 96 1.48 10.59 -43.00
CA LYS A 96 1.50 9.25 -43.59
C LYS A 96 2.01 8.23 -42.56
N TYR A 97 1.86 6.94 -42.89
CA TYR A 97 2.23 5.85 -42.00
C TYR A 97 3.74 5.87 -41.68
N GLN A 98 4.07 5.99 -40.38
CA GLN A 98 5.46 6.01 -39.90
C GLN A 98 5.87 4.61 -39.42
N TRP A 99 6.97 4.13 -39.93
CA TRP A 99 7.58 2.88 -39.52
C TRP A 99 8.47 3.07 -38.29
N ARG A 100 8.61 2.05 -37.47
CA ARG A 100 9.51 2.10 -36.31
C ARG A 100 10.95 2.15 -36.76
N ASP A 101 11.32 1.21 -37.66
CA ASP A 101 12.63 1.04 -38.23
C ASP A 101 12.54 0.41 -39.61
N LEU A 102 13.69 0.31 -40.28
CA LEU A 102 13.78 -0.28 -41.62
C LEU A 102 13.46 -1.78 -41.62
N GLU A 103 13.74 -2.49 -40.53
CA GLU A 103 13.45 -3.92 -40.44
C GLU A 103 11.93 -4.20 -40.40
N GLU A 104 11.17 -3.34 -39.67
CA GLU A 104 9.71 -3.45 -39.68
C GLU A 104 9.13 -3.26 -41.07
N GLN A 105 9.65 -2.27 -41.79
CA GLN A 105 9.23 -1.99 -43.20
C GLN A 105 9.58 -3.15 -44.12
N ILE A 106 10.82 -3.68 -44.10
CA ILE A 106 11.22 -4.82 -44.91
C ILE A 106 10.40 -6.08 -44.61
N ARG A 107 10.07 -6.31 -43.34
CA ARG A 107 9.18 -7.43 -42.95
C ARG A 107 7.79 -7.27 -43.54
N ALA A 108 7.27 -6.05 -43.53
CA ALA A 108 5.97 -5.75 -44.11
C ALA A 108 5.96 -5.91 -45.65
N GLU A 109 7.02 -5.50 -46.34
CA GLU A 109 7.19 -5.71 -47.78
C GLU A 109 7.21 -7.20 -48.16
N LYS A 110 8.05 -8.00 -47.51
CA LYS A 110 8.10 -9.46 -47.71
C LYS A 110 6.74 -10.13 -47.45
N LYS A 111 6.01 -9.67 -46.46
CA LYS A 111 4.67 -10.17 -46.17
C LYS A 111 3.70 -9.80 -47.29
N ALA A 112 3.72 -8.56 -47.75
CA ALA A 112 2.88 -8.11 -48.86
C ALA A 112 3.17 -8.89 -50.16
N GLU A 113 4.44 -9.13 -50.47
CA GLU A 113 4.85 -9.96 -51.62
C GLU A 113 4.31 -11.39 -51.52
N SER A 114 4.41 -12.02 -50.33
CA SER A 114 3.93 -13.39 -50.12
C SER A 114 2.37 -13.50 -50.21
N GLU A 115 1.70 -12.40 -49.92
CA GLU A 115 0.24 -12.30 -49.95
C GLU A 115 -0.30 -11.71 -51.29
N ASN A 116 0.55 -11.42 -52.26
CA ASN A 116 0.22 -10.71 -53.51
C ASN A 116 -0.54 -9.39 -53.27
N LYS A 117 -0.15 -8.63 -52.25
CA LYS A 117 -0.67 -7.31 -51.91
C LYS A 117 0.25 -6.20 -52.41
N PRO A 118 -0.25 -4.98 -52.59
CA PRO A 118 0.56 -3.82 -52.88
C PRO A 118 1.64 -3.61 -51.80
N LEU A 119 2.86 -3.25 -52.23
CA LEU A 119 3.94 -2.96 -51.30
C LEU A 119 3.58 -1.75 -50.40
N PRO A 120 3.93 -1.80 -49.12
CA PRO A 120 3.71 -0.68 -48.22
C PRO A 120 4.60 0.49 -48.58
N GLU A 121 4.07 1.72 -48.47
CA GLU A 121 4.82 2.93 -48.77
C GLU A 121 5.74 3.32 -47.59
N LEU A 122 6.93 3.84 -47.92
CA LEU A 122 7.84 4.45 -46.93
C LEU A 122 7.58 5.96 -46.71
N SER A 123 6.53 6.49 -47.31
CA SER A 123 6.27 7.92 -47.42
C SER A 123 6.07 8.66 -46.11
N GLY A 124 5.78 7.97 -44.98
CA GLY A 124 5.72 8.55 -43.65
C GLY A 124 7.04 8.51 -42.86
N GLY A 125 8.07 7.91 -43.47
CA GLY A 125 9.39 7.78 -42.83
C GLY A 125 9.47 6.69 -41.76
N ILE A 126 10.63 6.64 -41.12
CA ILE A 126 10.94 5.75 -39.99
C ILE A 126 11.09 6.56 -38.69
N GLY A 127 11.20 5.88 -37.54
CA GLY A 127 11.38 6.52 -36.24
C GLY A 127 10.08 6.65 -35.42
N PHE A 128 9.08 5.80 -35.69
CA PHE A 128 7.88 5.75 -34.84
C PHE A 128 8.24 5.31 -33.40
N VAL A 129 7.76 6.09 -32.44
CA VAL A 129 7.91 5.84 -31.00
C VAL A 129 6.55 5.50 -30.40
N ASP A 130 6.38 4.30 -29.85
CA ASP A 130 5.07 3.76 -29.42
C ASP A 130 4.37 4.56 -28.32
N ASN A 131 5.13 5.28 -27.50
CA ASN A 131 4.65 5.96 -26.29
C ASN A 131 4.72 7.49 -26.35
N ALA A 132 4.85 8.06 -27.54
CA ALA A 132 4.80 9.50 -27.72
C ALA A 132 3.36 10.03 -27.61
N ASP A 133 3.22 11.30 -27.25
CA ASP A 133 1.91 11.96 -27.20
C ASP A 133 1.26 12.04 -28.60
N PRO A 134 -0.08 11.97 -28.68
CA PRO A 134 -0.78 12.19 -29.94
C PRO A 134 -0.52 13.57 -30.51
N ASN A 135 -0.38 13.67 -31.83
CA ASN A 135 -0.34 14.96 -32.50
C ASN A 135 -1.76 15.53 -32.59
N PRO A 136 -2.04 16.72 -32.01
CA PRO A 136 -3.37 17.33 -32.04
C PRO A 136 -3.90 17.57 -33.47
N ASP A 137 -3.00 17.80 -34.43
CA ASP A 137 -3.36 18.08 -35.82
C ASP A 137 -3.44 16.81 -36.69
N CYS A 138 -3.31 15.63 -36.11
CA CYS A 138 -3.34 14.38 -36.87
C CYS A 138 -4.72 14.12 -37.48
N PRO A 139 -4.86 14.07 -38.83
CA PRO A 139 -6.16 13.87 -39.48
C PRO A 139 -6.70 12.44 -39.36
N ARG A 140 -5.89 11.49 -38.88
CA ARG A 140 -6.29 10.08 -38.74
C ARG A 140 -6.91 9.76 -37.39
N CYS A 141 -6.42 10.37 -36.33
CA CYS A 141 -6.96 10.16 -34.97
C CYS A 141 -7.60 11.42 -34.39
N ASN A 142 -7.64 12.53 -35.13
CA ASN A 142 -8.18 13.83 -34.72
C ASN A 142 -7.60 14.32 -33.35
N GLY A 143 -6.31 14.06 -33.12
CA GLY A 143 -5.66 14.40 -31.86
C GLY A 143 -5.91 13.42 -30.72
N GLU A 144 -6.88 12.49 -30.84
CA GLU A 144 -7.21 11.58 -29.74
C GLU A 144 -6.17 10.47 -29.50
N GLY A 145 -5.37 10.14 -30.53
CA GLY A 145 -4.41 9.05 -30.45
C GLY A 145 -5.07 7.66 -30.37
N LYS A 146 -4.30 6.71 -29.86
CA LYS A 146 -4.71 5.33 -29.61
C LYS A 146 -4.64 5.05 -28.12
N GLY A 147 -5.68 4.44 -27.58
CA GLY A 147 -5.69 4.04 -26.17
C GLY A 147 -4.88 2.76 -25.94
N GLU A 148 -3.97 2.79 -24.98
CA GLU A 148 -3.15 1.64 -24.59
C GLU A 148 -3.08 1.50 -23.08
N ALA A 149 -3.07 0.25 -22.59
CA ALA A 149 -2.80 -0.04 -21.19
C ALA A 149 -1.28 0.02 -20.96
N PHE A 150 -0.89 0.81 -19.98
CA PHE A 150 0.49 0.92 -19.53
C PHE A 150 0.61 0.34 -18.12
N PHE A 151 1.65 -0.46 -17.89
CA PHE A 151 2.00 -1.00 -16.59
C PHE A 151 3.39 -0.50 -16.22
N ALA A 152 3.51 0.05 -15.00
CA ALA A 152 4.80 0.45 -14.46
C ALA A 152 5.68 -0.77 -14.17
N ASP A 153 6.98 -0.60 -14.20
CA ASP A 153 7.91 -1.62 -13.70
C ASP A 153 7.73 -1.74 -12.19
N THR A 154 7.22 -2.88 -11.75
CA THR A 154 6.90 -3.11 -10.34
C THR A 154 8.13 -3.18 -9.43
N ARG A 155 9.34 -3.29 -10.00
CA ARG A 155 10.60 -3.20 -9.25
C ARG A 155 10.92 -1.78 -8.80
N ASP A 156 10.42 -0.79 -9.53
CA ASP A 156 10.69 0.63 -9.31
C ASP A 156 9.57 1.33 -8.54
N LEU A 157 8.57 0.58 -8.04
CA LEU A 157 7.51 1.16 -7.24
C LEU A 157 8.03 1.62 -5.88
N GLU A 158 7.77 2.89 -5.58
CA GLU A 158 8.14 3.55 -4.33
C GLU A 158 6.90 4.09 -3.60
N GLY A 159 7.12 4.62 -2.39
CA GLY A 159 6.08 5.28 -1.61
C GLY A 159 4.85 4.40 -1.34
N ASP A 160 3.68 5.02 -1.44
CA ASP A 160 2.40 4.40 -1.09
C ASP A 160 1.97 3.33 -2.11
N ALA A 161 2.32 3.48 -3.38
CA ALA A 161 2.00 2.52 -4.44
C ALA A 161 2.58 1.12 -4.18
N ARG A 162 3.73 1.03 -3.49
CA ARG A 162 4.35 -0.22 -3.09
C ARG A 162 3.46 -1.05 -2.15
N TYR A 163 2.72 -0.39 -1.26
CA TYR A 163 1.78 -1.06 -0.34
C TYR A 163 0.45 -1.42 -1.01
N LEU A 164 0.11 -0.73 -2.08
CA LEU A 164 -1.08 -1.02 -2.86
C LEU A 164 -0.91 -2.31 -3.69
N LEU A 165 0.29 -2.58 -4.23
CA LEU A 165 0.56 -3.76 -5.05
C LEU A 165 0.56 -5.03 -4.18
N GLN A 166 -0.32 -5.99 -4.48
CA GLN A 166 -0.33 -7.32 -3.87
C GLN A 166 0.34 -8.39 -4.71
N GLY A 167 0.37 -8.21 -6.02
CA GLY A 167 1.02 -9.15 -6.92
C GLY A 167 0.62 -8.99 -8.37
N VAL A 168 1.36 -9.68 -9.23
CA VAL A 168 1.13 -9.70 -10.68
C VAL A 168 0.93 -11.15 -11.10
N LYS A 169 -0.08 -11.40 -11.93
CA LYS A 169 -0.38 -12.71 -12.51
C LYS A 169 -0.42 -12.62 -14.02
N LEU A 170 -0.02 -13.69 -14.68
CA LEU A 170 -0.22 -13.84 -16.11
C LEU A 170 -1.48 -14.68 -16.32
N GLY A 171 -2.56 -14.04 -16.72
CA GLY A 171 -3.83 -14.67 -17.03
C GLY A 171 -3.95 -15.01 -18.52
N LYS A 172 -5.06 -15.67 -18.87
CA LYS A 172 -5.40 -16.05 -20.27
C LYS A 172 -5.50 -14.84 -21.21
N PHE A 173 -5.89 -13.69 -20.67
CA PHE A 173 -6.14 -12.46 -21.43
C PHE A 173 -5.02 -11.41 -21.27
N GLY A 174 -3.91 -11.74 -20.61
CA GLY A 174 -2.78 -10.86 -20.39
C GLY A 174 -2.38 -10.73 -18.93
N ILE A 175 -1.73 -9.61 -18.59
CA ILE A 175 -1.26 -9.31 -17.25
C ILE A 175 -2.43 -8.85 -16.38
N GLU A 176 -2.56 -9.47 -15.20
CA GLU A 176 -3.50 -9.08 -14.15
C GLU A 176 -2.71 -8.55 -12.96
N ILE A 177 -3.01 -7.32 -12.54
CA ILE A 177 -2.41 -6.72 -11.37
C ILE A 177 -3.40 -6.79 -10.21
N ASN A 178 -3.01 -7.46 -9.13
CA ASN A 178 -3.78 -7.49 -7.91
C ASN A 178 -3.36 -6.32 -7.01
N THR A 179 -4.34 -5.54 -6.59
CA THR A 179 -4.15 -4.43 -5.64
C THR A 179 -4.89 -4.69 -4.34
N ALA A 180 -4.41 -4.07 -3.27
CA ALA A 180 -5.10 -4.08 -1.99
C ALA A 180 -6.45 -3.36 -2.08
N ASP A 181 -7.45 -3.89 -1.37
CA ASP A 181 -8.76 -3.27 -1.27
C ASP A 181 -8.69 -2.04 -0.34
N LYS A 182 -8.78 -0.86 -0.93
CA LYS A 182 -8.77 0.42 -0.20
C LYS A 182 -9.94 0.56 0.77
N ASP A 183 -11.10 0.01 0.46
CA ASP A 183 -12.26 0.10 1.35
C ASP A 183 -12.13 -0.86 2.53
N ALA A 184 -11.53 -2.02 2.33
CA ALA A 184 -11.15 -2.90 3.42
C ALA A 184 -10.11 -2.23 4.34
N ALA A 185 -9.10 -1.58 3.78
CA ALA A 185 -8.09 -0.83 4.53
C ALA A 185 -8.72 0.32 5.34
N ARG A 186 -9.66 1.08 4.76
CA ARG A 186 -10.41 2.14 5.48
C ARG A 186 -11.23 1.58 6.64
N ARG A 187 -11.94 0.47 6.44
CA ARG A 187 -12.72 -0.17 7.49
C ARG A 187 -11.85 -0.64 8.64
N GLU A 188 -10.70 -1.24 8.33
CA GLU A 188 -9.79 -1.73 9.36
C GLU A 188 -9.12 -0.58 10.11
N LEU A 189 -8.68 0.46 9.41
CA LEU A 189 -8.14 1.67 10.03
C LEU A 189 -9.15 2.30 11.00
N ALA A 190 -10.42 2.41 10.60
CA ALA A 190 -11.48 2.93 11.46
C ALA A 190 -11.66 2.09 12.73
N ARG A 191 -11.62 0.75 12.62
CA ARG A 191 -11.68 -0.16 13.77
C ARG A 191 -10.51 0.04 14.73
N LEU A 192 -9.28 0.16 14.19
CA LEU A 192 -8.09 0.36 15.00
C LEU A 192 -8.11 1.71 15.72
N LEU A 193 -8.59 2.78 15.08
CA LEU A 193 -8.71 4.10 15.67
C LEU A 193 -9.75 4.12 16.80
N VAL A 194 -10.90 3.45 16.61
CA VAL A 194 -11.93 3.30 17.67
C VAL A 194 -11.40 2.47 18.84
N ALA A 195 -10.71 1.36 18.56
CA ALA A 195 -10.12 0.50 19.58
C ALA A 195 -9.02 1.20 20.40
N ARG A 196 -8.28 2.13 19.77
CA ARG A 196 -7.25 2.94 20.45
C ARG A 196 -7.84 3.97 21.42
N GLY A 197 -9.12 4.33 21.24
CA GLY A 197 -9.81 5.37 22.02
C GLY A 197 -9.33 6.78 21.66
N PRO A 198 -10.00 7.83 22.10
CA PRO A 198 -9.51 9.20 21.94
C PRO A 198 -8.19 9.33 22.73
N GLY A 199 -7.15 9.66 21.99
CA GLY A 199 -5.73 9.69 22.34
C GLY A 199 -5.37 9.71 23.82
N THR A 200 -4.68 8.65 24.27
CA THR A 200 -3.91 8.70 25.53
C THR A 200 -2.60 9.48 25.35
N GLY A 201 -2.69 10.65 24.76
CA GLY A 201 -1.68 11.69 24.94
C GLY A 201 -1.82 12.17 26.37
N LYS A 202 -0.91 11.74 27.25
CA LYS A 202 -0.84 12.25 28.60
C LYS A 202 -0.41 13.72 28.57
N GLU A 203 -1.34 14.62 28.35
CA GLU A 203 -1.27 15.94 28.95
C GLU A 203 -1.89 15.85 30.35
N LYS A 204 -1.04 15.99 31.36
CA LYS A 204 -1.47 16.26 32.73
C LYS A 204 -2.09 17.66 32.72
N GLY A 205 -3.38 17.73 32.49
CA GLY A 205 -4.19 18.92 32.66
C GLY A 205 -5.39 18.56 33.55
N ASN A 206 -5.40 19.11 34.76
CA ASN A 206 -6.50 19.04 35.72
C ASN A 206 -7.70 19.78 35.11
N GLY A 207 -8.75 19.09 34.66
CA GLY A 207 -9.93 19.73 34.09
C GLY A 207 -11.08 18.75 33.87
N LYS A 208 -12.23 19.08 34.43
CA LYS A 208 -13.53 18.40 34.38
C LYS A 208 -13.89 17.88 33.00
N GLY A 209 -14.48 16.68 32.96
CA GLY A 209 -14.88 16.00 31.73
C GLY A 209 -15.75 16.87 30.81
N SER A 210 -15.27 17.02 29.58
CA SER A 210 -16.07 17.42 28.43
C SER A 210 -16.01 16.29 27.41
N GLU A 211 -17.14 15.88 26.89
CA GLU A 211 -17.27 14.92 25.81
C GLU A 211 -16.46 15.39 24.57
N PRO A 212 -15.77 14.50 23.85
CA PRO A 212 -15.02 14.90 22.68
C PRO A 212 -15.97 15.33 21.56
N THR A 213 -15.98 16.61 21.26
CA THR A 213 -16.71 17.16 20.11
C THR A 213 -15.83 17.00 18.85
N VAL A 214 -16.26 16.14 17.94
CA VAL A 214 -15.63 16.04 16.61
C VAL A 214 -16.13 17.20 15.75
N ILE A 215 -15.30 18.18 15.50
CA ILE A 215 -15.61 19.29 14.57
C ILE A 215 -15.16 18.89 13.17
N ILE A 216 -16.09 18.51 12.30
CA ILE A 216 -15.85 18.33 10.88
C ILE A 216 -15.91 19.71 10.22
N LYS A 217 -14.78 20.30 9.85
CA LYS A 217 -14.73 21.47 8.98
C LYS A 217 -14.92 21.02 7.53
N LEU A 218 -16.07 21.31 6.96
CA LEU A 218 -16.28 21.28 5.52
C LEU A 218 -15.54 22.49 4.93
N VAL A 219 -14.47 22.23 4.19
CA VAL A 219 -13.80 23.25 3.39
C VAL A 219 -14.59 23.37 2.09
N ASN A 220 -15.40 24.40 1.95
CA ASN A 220 -16.01 24.75 0.68
C ASN A 220 -14.89 25.18 -0.26
N SER A 221 -14.78 24.53 -1.41
CA SER A 221 -13.95 25.03 -2.51
C SER A 221 -14.46 26.40 -2.94
N PRO A 222 -13.61 27.41 -3.14
CA PRO A 222 -14.06 28.66 -3.71
C PRO A 222 -14.49 28.41 -5.14
N ASP A 223 -15.74 28.81 -5.42
CA ASP A 223 -16.27 28.86 -6.77
C ASP A 223 -15.36 29.73 -7.63
N GLY A 224 -14.94 29.17 -8.77
CA GLY A 224 -14.17 29.92 -9.76
C GLY A 224 -15.08 30.86 -10.54
N ASP A 225 -14.63 32.09 -10.68
CA ASP A 225 -14.97 33.00 -11.76
C ASP A 225 -14.04 32.77 -12.96
#